data_cf440d05a3d1a0f2cdcb395d3ea3026f
#
_entry.id   cf440d05a3d1a0f2cdcb395d3ea3026f
#
_cell.length_a   1.000
_cell.length_b   1.000
_cell.length_c   1.000
_cell.angle_alpha   90.00
_cell.angle_beta   90.00
_cell.angle_gamma   90.00
#
_symmetry.space_group_name_H-M   'P 1'
#
loop_
_entity.id
_entity.type
_entity.pdbx_description
1 polymer ?
#
loop_
_entity_poly.entity_id
_entity_poly.type
_entity_poly.pdbx_seq_one_letter_code
_entity_poly.pdbx_strand_id
1 'polypeptide(L)'
;MKRILFLLFLFVLTSNALFAQDTKSESRMYNKSYRADIELTWENPRTWGIASSHGYSFGNGLYVGGGAGFMAEFTDYGKTPAFLLPLFADVKYSFFNKMVTPYVSLKAGGYADVTSTKVQGIRTFANPAIGVDIHRFSLEVGYEYQLGCWGYKSLAQIHQVKCSVGFNF
;
A
#
# COMPACT_ATOMS: atom_id res chain seq x y z
N MET A 1 -23.34 10.66 3.74
CA MET A 1 -22.93 9.62 2.77
C MET A 1 -23.14 10.06 1.30
N LYS A 2 -24.33 10.50 0.86
CA LYS A 2 -24.57 10.91 -0.55
C LYS A 2 -23.65 12.05 -1.05
N ARG A 3 -23.28 13.02 -0.19
CA ARG A 3 -22.38 14.14 -0.56
C ARG A 3 -20.93 13.71 -0.77
N ILE A 4 -20.45 12.72 -0.03
CA ILE A 4 -19.09 12.17 -0.19
C ILE A 4 -18.99 11.35 -1.48
N LEU A 5 -20.03 10.58 -1.79
CA LEU A 5 -20.10 9.82 -3.05
C LEU A 5 -20.14 10.76 -4.26
N PHE A 6 -20.84 11.89 -4.17
CA PHE A 6 -20.90 12.91 -5.21
C PHE A 6 -19.55 13.61 -5.40
N LEU A 7 -18.83 13.92 -4.32
CA LEU A 7 -17.48 14.50 -4.38
C LEU A 7 -16.46 13.52 -4.99
N LEU A 8 -16.54 12.24 -4.65
CA LEU A 8 -15.72 11.18 -5.27
C LEU A 8 -16.03 11.04 -6.76
N PHE A 9 -17.30 11.09 -7.15
CA PHE A 9 -17.73 11.04 -8.55
C PHE A 9 -17.28 12.28 -9.32
N LEU A 10 -17.37 13.47 -8.73
CA LEU A 10 -16.88 14.72 -9.31
C LEU A 10 -15.35 14.69 -9.47
N PHE A 11 -14.62 14.13 -8.50
CA PHE A 11 -13.16 13.95 -8.58
C PHE A 11 -12.76 13.00 -9.72
N VAL A 12 -13.50 11.91 -9.92
CA VAL A 12 -13.30 10.98 -11.04
C VAL A 12 -13.62 11.64 -12.39
N LEU A 13 -14.64 12.50 -12.46
CA LEU A 13 -14.99 13.23 -13.70
C LEU A 13 -13.99 14.34 -14.05
N THR A 14 -13.48 15.06 -13.05
CA THR A 14 -12.46 16.11 -13.29
C THR A 14 -11.10 15.50 -13.63
N SER A 15 -10.77 14.32 -13.13
CA SER A 15 -9.56 13.61 -13.53
C SER A 15 -9.57 13.27 -15.03
N ASN A 16 -10.69 12.90 -15.62
CA ASN A 16 -10.78 12.63 -17.07
C ASN A 16 -10.47 13.86 -17.93
N ALA A 17 -10.75 15.07 -17.47
CA ALA A 17 -10.41 16.30 -18.19
C ALA A 17 -8.91 16.63 -18.16
N LEU A 18 -8.21 16.26 -17.10
CA LEU A 18 -6.74 16.39 -16.99
C LEU A 18 -5.99 15.35 -17.84
N PHE A 19 -6.61 14.20 -18.12
CA PHE A 19 -6.02 13.15 -18.96
C PHE A 19 -5.97 13.49 -20.46
N ALA A 20 -6.76 14.48 -20.91
CA ALA A 20 -6.85 14.81 -22.32
C ALA A 20 -5.70 15.68 -22.85
N GLN A 21 -4.84 16.21 -22.00
CA GLN A 21 -3.85 17.23 -22.38
C GLN A 21 -2.39 16.75 -22.49
N ASP A 22 -2.05 15.50 -22.16
CA ASP A 22 -0.64 15.11 -22.15
C ASP A 22 -0.31 13.93 -23.07
N THR A 23 0.24 14.24 -24.23
CA THR A 23 0.46 13.31 -25.33
C THR A 23 1.84 12.61 -25.34
N LYS A 24 2.70 12.74 -24.31
CA LYS A 24 4.06 12.17 -24.40
C LYS A 24 4.73 11.70 -23.11
N SER A 25 4.06 11.56 -22.00
CA SER A 25 4.70 11.01 -20.79
C SER A 25 4.31 9.55 -20.58
N GLU A 26 5.25 8.65 -20.81
CA GLU A 26 5.07 7.21 -20.57
C GLU A 26 5.07 6.89 -19.07
N SER A 27 4.23 5.95 -18.64
CA SER A 27 4.26 5.43 -17.29
C SER A 27 5.56 4.67 -17.05
N ARG A 28 6.18 4.89 -15.90
CA ARG A 28 7.39 4.15 -15.47
C ARG A 28 7.17 2.63 -15.40
N MET A 29 5.93 2.18 -15.17
CA MET A 29 5.57 0.76 -15.14
C MET A 29 5.69 0.06 -16.49
N TYR A 30 5.74 0.82 -17.58
CA TYR A 30 5.92 0.29 -18.93
C TYR A 30 7.39 0.32 -19.39
N ASN A 31 8.32 0.75 -18.54
CA ASN A 31 9.74 0.61 -18.77
C ASN A 31 10.28 -0.61 -18.02
N LYS A 32 11.02 -1.46 -18.72
CA LYS A 32 11.72 -2.60 -18.10
C LYS A 32 12.87 -2.08 -17.25
N SER A 33 12.68 -2.03 -15.95
CA SER A 33 13.71 -1.52 -15.05
C SER A 33 13.49 -2.00 -13.61
N TYR A 34 14.57 -1.94 -12.85
CA TYR A 34 14.48 -1.97 -11.40
C TYR A 34 13.68 -0.74 -10.92
N ARG A 35 12.87 -0.95 -9.92
CA ARG A 35 12.04 0.08 -9.30
C ARG A 35 12.07 -0.07 -7.79
N ALA A 36 12.11 1.06 -7.10
CA ALA A 36 11.93 1.14 -5.67
C ALA A 36 10.82 2.14 -5.34
N ASP A 37 10.00 1.77 -4.37
CA ASP A 37 8.91 2.60 -3.86
C ASP A 37 9.13 2.82 -2.36
N ILE A 38 8.88 4.03 -1.87
CA ILE A 38 8.75 4.32 -0.45
C ILE A 38 7.32 4.79 -0.21
N GLU A 39 6.65 4.21 0.75
CA GLU A 39 5.26 4.53 1.06
C GLU A 39 5.07 4.87 2.53
N LEU A 40 4.27 5.90 2.78
CA LEU A 40 3.69 6.21 4.07
C LEU A 40 2.31 5.59 4.13
N THR A 41 2.03 4.78 5.14
CA THR A 41 0.78 4.05 5.28
C THR A 41 0.02 4.48 6.52
N TRP A 42 -1.28 4.48 6.38
CA TRP A 42 -2.22 4.66 7.48
C TRP A 42 -3.26 3.54 7.44
N GLU A 43 -3.44 2.86 8.57
CA GLU A 43 -4.43 1.80 8.75
C GLU A 43 -5.35 2.15 9.91
N ASN A 44 -6.61 1.77 9.74
CA ASN A 44 -7.73 2.15 10.59
C ASN A 44 -7.54 1.85 12.09
N PRO A 45 -7.92 2.75 12.96
CA PRO A 45 -7.85 4.21 12.86
C PRO A 45 -6.52 4.73 13.40
N ARG A 46 -5.61 3.84 13.82
CA ARG A 46 -4.50 4.20 14.72
C ARG A 46 -3.16 3.60 14.37
N THR A 47 -2.99 2.98 13.20
CA THR A 47 -1.70 2.43 12.78
C THR A 47 -1.10 3.30 11.70
N TRP A 48 0.15 3.71 11.92
CA TRP A 48 0.95 4.47 10.97
C TRP A 48 2.22 3.71 10.65
N GLY A 49 2.67 3.78 9.42
CA GLY A 49 3.88 3.10 9.03
C GLY A 49 4.57 3.73 7.85
N ILE A 50 5.83 3.34 7.69
CA ILE A 50 6.64 3.61 6.51
C ILE A 50 7.15 2.27 6.01
N ALA A 51 7.08 2.06 4.71
CA ALA A 51 7.58 0.85 4.08
C ALA A 51 8.33 1.19 2.79
N SER A 52 9.23 0.31 2.40
CA SER A 52 9.92 0.38 1.11
C SER A 52 9.76 -0.94 0.40
N SER A 53 9.41 -0.88 -0.89
CA SER A 53 9.31 -2.02 -1.79
C SER A 53 10.35 -1.90 -2.90
N HIS A 54 11.00 -3.00 -3.23
CA HIS A 54 12.06 -3.10 -4.23
C HIS A 54 11.75 -4.24 -5.18
N GLY A 55 11.81 -4.01 -6.46
CA GLY A 55 11.45 -5.03 -7.44
C GLY A 55 11.77 -4.67 -8.88
N TYR A 56 11.10 -5.34 -9.78
CA TYR A 56 11.32 -5.21 -11.21
C TYR A 56 10.02 -4.96 -11.97
N SER A 57 10.02 -3.96 -12.83
CA SER A 57 8.95 -3.70 -13.80
C SER A 57 9.25 -4.40 -15.10
N PHE A 58 8.30 -5.19 -15.61
CA PHE A 58 8.46 -6.02 -16.81
C PHE A 58 8.16 -5.26 -18.12
N GLY A 59 7.81 -3.99 -18.04
CA GLY A 59 7.53 -3.14 -19.20
C GLY A 59 6.17 -3.39 -19.88
N ASN A 60 5.31 -4.15 -19.24
CA ASN A 60 3.93 -4.43 -19.66
C ASN A 60 2.89 -3.99 -18.63
N GLY A 61 3.28 -3.10 -17.72
CA GLY A 61 2.46 -2.66 -16.60
C GLY A 61 2.57 -3.54 -15.35
N LEU A 62 3.22 -4.71 -15.45
CA LEU A 62 3.43 -5.61 -14.32
C LEU A 62 4.71 -5.23 -13.57
N TYR A 63 4.59 -5.14 -12.26
CA TYR A 63 5.67 -5.02 -11.29
C TYR A 63 5.60 -6.17 -10.29
N VAL A 64 6.74 -6.73 -9.95
CA VAL A 64 6.89 -7.73 -8.90
C VAL A 64 8.09 -7.36 -8.03
N GLY A 65 7.89 -7.33 -6.73
CA GLY A 65 8.91 -6.95 -5.78
C GLY A 65 8.70 -7.56 -4.40
N GLY A 66 9.50 -7.10 -3.48
CA GLY A 66 9.39 -7.39 -2.06
C GLY A 66 9.75 -6.16 -1.26
N GLY A 67 9.24 -6.07 -0.06
CA GLY A 67 9.42 -4.90 0.78
C GLY A 67 9.49 -5.21 2.26
N ALA A 68 9.96 -4.21 2.99
CA ALA A 68 9.99 -4.20 4.44
C ALA A 68 9.64 -2.80 4.95
N GLY A 69 9.28 -2.70 6.21
CA GLY A 69 8.90 -1.42 6.78
C GLY A 69 8.90 -1.42 8.30
N PHE A 70 8.36 -0.35 8.83
CA PHE A 70 8.16 -0.16 10.25
C PHE A 70 6.79 0.47 10.49
N MET A 71 6.02 -0.09 11.44
CA MET A 71 4.69 0.39 11.77
C MET A 71 4.53 0.55 13.28
N ALA A 72 3.76 1.55 13.68
CA ALA A 72 3.35 1.81 15.04
C ALA A 72 1.84 1.69 15.16
N GLU A 73 1.38 0.73 15.94
CA GLU A 73 -0.04 0.46 16.21
C GLU A 73 -0.41 1.01 17.60
N PHE A 74 -1.32 1.97 17.64
CA PHE A 74 -1.80 2.62 18.85
C PHE A 74 -3.13 1.99 19.29
N THR A 75 -3.10 1.04 20.22
CA THR A 75 -4.28 0.26 20.65
C THR A 75 -5.21 1.00 21.60
N ASP A 76 -4.70 1.83 22.50
CA ASP A 76 -5.49 2.61 23.46
C ASP A 76 -4.79 3.90 23.87
N TYR A 77 -5.59 4.90 24.32
CA TYR A 77 -5.06 6.12 24.90
C TYR A 77 -4.25 5.80 26.17
N GLY A 78 -2.95 6.17 26.15
CA GLY A 78 -2.06 6.06 27.30
C GLY A 78 -1.26 4.75 27.41
N LYS A 79 -1.45 3.79 26.49
CA LYS A 79 -0.60 2.61 26.39
C LYS A 79 0.54 2.81 25.39
N THR A 80 1.64 2.13 25.62
CA THR A 80 2.78 2.09 24.68
C THR A 80 2.31 1.52 23.35
N PRO A 81 2.63 2.16 22.21
CA PRO A 81 2.29 1.61 20.90
C PRO A 81 2.99 0.27 20.65
N ALA A 82 2.32 -0.63 19.96
CA ALA A 82 2.95 -1.83 19.44
C ALA A 82 3.76 -1.49 18.19
N PHE A 83 4.98 -2.03 18.12
CA PHE A 83 5.87 -1.84 16.98
C PHE A 83 5.91 -3.09 16.13
N LEU A 84 5.64 -2.95 14.84
CA LEU A 84 5.53 -4.05 13.89
C LEU A 84 6.54 -3.84 12.75
N LEU A 85 7.22 -4.92 12.37
CA LEU A 85 8.07 -4.97 11.20
C LEU A 85 7.38 -5.79 10.10
N PRO A 86 6.79 -5.18 9.07
CA PRO A 86 6.29 -5.88 7.90
C PRO A 86 7.43 -6.37 7.03
N LEU A 87 7.28 -7.59 6.51
CA LEU A 87 8.05 -8.15 5.40
C LEU A 87 7.07 -8.76 4.42
N PHE A 88 7.11 -8.34 3.13
CA PHE A 88 6.07 -8.69 2.17
C PHE A 88 6.58 -8.84 0.74
N ALA A 89 5.86 -9.62 -0.04
CA ALA A 89 5.89 -9.59 -1.49
C ALA A 89 4.87 -8.55 -1.99
N ASP A 90 5.20 -7.87 -3.08
CA ASP A 90 4.39 -6.83 -3.71
C ASP A 90 4.24 -7.12 -5.20
N VAL A 91 3.00 -7.23 -5.64
CA VAL A 91 2.65 -7.38 -7.06
C VAL A 91 1.71 -6.25 -7.43
N LYS A 92 2.05 -5.50 -8.48
CA LYS A 92 1.27 -4.35 -8.96
C LYS A 92 1.06 -4.47 -10.47
N TYR A 93 -0.14 -4.13 -10.93
CA TYR A 93 -0.46 -4.08 -12.35
C TYR A 93 -1.10 -2.76 -12.72
N SER A 94 -0.43 -2.00 -13.57
CA SER A 94 -0.88 -0.72 -14.10
C SER A 94 -1.59 -0.90 -15.44
N PHE A 95 -2.78 -0.31 -15.59
CA PHE A 95 -3.63 -0.55 -16.76
C PHE A 95 -3.22 0.22 -18.01
N PHE A 96 -2.57 1.38 -17.84
CA PHE A 96 -2.26 2.27 -18.98
C PHE A 96 -0.82 2.75 -18.95
N ASN A 97 -0.24 2.93 -20.15
CA ASN A 97 1.05 3.59 -20.31
C ASN A 97 0.86 5.12 -20.40
N LYS A 98 0.48 5.74 -19.27
CA LYS A 98 0.27 7.19 -19.16
C LYS A 98 0.89 7.71 -17.88
N MET A 99 1.19 9.01 -17.82
CA MET A 99 1.72 9.70 -16.66
C MET A 99 0.84 9.53 -15.41
N VAL A 100 -0.48 9.50 -15.62
CA VAL A 100 -1.47 9.17 -14.60
C VAL A 100 -2.12 7.85 -14.99
N THR A 101 -1.92 6.82 -14.18
CA THR A 101 -2.42 5.49 -14.47
C THR A 101 -3.00 4.81 -13.23
N PRO A 102 -4.23 4.31 -13.32
CA PRO A 102 -4.77 3.45 -12.27
C PRO A 102 -4.05 2.10 -12.27
N TYR A 103 -3.97 1.50 -11.09
CA TYR A 103 -3.41 0.18 -10.90
C TYR A 103 -4.18 -0.63 -9.86
N VAL A 104 -3.97 -1.93 -9.89
CA VAL A 104 -4.31 -2.85 -8.80
C VAL A 104 -3.03 -3.39 -8.20
N SER A 105 -3.05 -3.66 -6.91
CA SER A 105 -1.91 -4.25 -6.20
C SER A 105 -2.36 -5.34 -5.23
N LEU A 106 -1.44 -6.23 -4.93
CA LEU A 106 -1.56 -7.22 -3.89
C LEU A 106 -0.24 -7.28 -3.12
N LYS A 107 -0.28 -6.91 -1.84
CA LYS A 107 0.82 -7.11 -0.91
C LYS A 107 0.46 -8.27 0.03
N ALA A 108 1.36 -9.23 0.18
CA ALA A 108 1.17 -10.36 1.08
C ALA A 108 2.46 -10.67 1.82
N GLY A 109 2.36 -10.95 3.12
CA GLY A 109 3.54 -11.16 3.94
C GLY A 109 3.24 -11.40 5.40
N GLY A 110 4.16 -10.94 6.25
CA GLY A 110 4.04 -11.06 7.70
C GLY A 110 4.50 -9.82 8.45
N TYR A 111 3.92 -9.62 9.61
CA TYR A 111 4.34 -8.66 10.62
C TYR A 111 5.03 -9.40 11.76
N ALA A 112 6.23 -8.98 12.11
CA ALA A 112 6.87 -9.38 13.37
C ALA A 112 6.61 -8.29 14.42
N ASP A 113 6.02 -8.69 15.57
CA ASP A 113 5.82 -7.79 16.70
C ASP A 113 7.13 -7.66 17.49
N VAL A 114 7.69 -6.47 17.48
CA VAL A 114 8.99 -6.12 18.13
C VAL A 114 8.80 -5.07 19.21
N THR A 115 7.64 -5.01 19.84
CA THR A 115 7.32 -4.06 20.92
C THR A 115 8.27 -4.19 22.11
N SER A 116 8.86 -5.36 22.31
CA SER A 116 9.90 -5.60 23.29
C SER A 116 11.22 -6.04 22.62
N THR A 117 12.26 -6.26 23.41
CA THR A 117 13.57 -6.74 22.92
C THR A 117 13.52 -8.14 22.27
N LYS A 118 12.42 -8.85 22.35
CA LYS A 118 12.19 -10.14 21.71
C LYS A 118 10.96 -10.07 20.83
N VAL A 119 10.94 -10.81 19.72
CA VAL A 119 9.75 -10.97 18.89
C VAL A 119 8.65 -11.61 19.73
N GLN A 120 7.52 -10.91 19.88
CA GLN A 120 6.41 -11.35 20.72
C GLN A 120 5.36 -12.15 19.96
N GLY A 121 5.27 -11.95 18.67
CA GLY A 121 4.32 -12.65 17.83
C GLY A 121 4.56 -12.41 16.34
N ILE A 122 3.91 -13.24 15.53
CA ILE A 122 3.91 -13.13 14.08
C ILE A 122 2.45 -13.13 13.61
N ARG A 123 2.10 -12.19 12.74
CA ARG A 123 0.84 -12.13 12.01
C ARG A 123 1.14 -12.24 10.52
N THR A 124 0.35 -12.97 9.77
CA THR A 124 0.37 -12.91 8.32
C THR A 124 -0.68 -11.93 7.84
N PHE A 125 -0.46 -11.35 6.67
CA PHE A 125 -1.43 -10.44 6.06
C PHE A 125 -1.51 -10.60 4.55
N ALA A 126 -2.65 -10.20 4.01
CA ALA A 126 -2.89 -9.97 2.59
C ALA A 126 -3.63 -8.64 2.43
N ASN A 127 -3.14 -7.81 1.53
CA ASN A 127 -3.69 -6.48 1.26
C ASN A 127 -3.91 -6.29 -0.25
N PRO A 128 -5.06 -6.71 -0.80
CA PRO A 128 -5.50 -6.26 -2.10
C PRO A 128 -5.83 -4.77 -2.06
N ALA A 129 -5.40 -4.02 -3.07
CA ALA A 129 -5.61 -2.59 -3.14
C ALA A 129 -5.80 -2.09 -4.57
N ILE A 130 -6.36 -0.90 -4.68
CA ILE A 130 -6.46 -0.12 -5.90
C ILE A 130 -5.78 1.22 -5.68
N GLY A 131 -5.17 1.74 -6.72
CA GLY A 131 -4.47 3.01 -6.60
C GLY A 131 -4.33 3.73 -7.93
N VAL A 132 -3.67 4.88 -7.86
CA VAL A 132 -3.30 5.68 -9.02
C VAL A 132 -1.86 6.13 -8.88
N ASP A 133 -1.06 5.87 -9.90
CA ASP A 133 0.27 6.45 -10.06
C ASP A 133 0.14 7.80 -10.78
N ILE A 134 0.76 8.82 -10.23
CA ILE A 134 0.83 10.17 -10.79
C ILE A 134 2.30 10.53 -10.91
N HIS A 135 2.91 10.24 -12.05
CA HIS A 135 4.33 10.42 -12.31
C HIS A 135 5.21 9.63 -11.33
N ARG A 136 5.65 10.25 -10.23
CA ARG A 136 6.47 9.63 -9.17
C ARG A 136 5.70 9.36 -7.89
N PHE A 137 4.50 9.86 -7.80
CA PHE A 137 3.66 9.68 -6.62
C PHE A 137 2.64 8.58 -6.86
N SER A 138 2.30 7.85 -5.82
CA SER A 138 1.21 6.89 -5.82
C SER A 138 0.27 7.15 -4.67
N LEU A 139 -1.02 6.96 -4.94
CA LEU A 139 -2.07 6.97 -3.93
C LEU A 139 -2.76 5.61 -3.99
N GLU A 140 -2.91 4.95 -2.87
CA GLU A 140 -3.45 3.60 -2.78
C GLU A 140 -4.46 3.49 -1.65
N VAL A 141 -5.54 2.77 -1.89
CA VAL A 141 -6.52 2.37 -0.87
C VAL A 141 -6.72 0.88 -1.00
N GLY A 142 -6.53 0.17 0.09
CA GLY A 142 -6.62 -1.28 0.16
C GLY A 142 -7.43 -1.77 1.35
N TYR A 143 -7.72 -3.05 1.31
CA TYR A 143 -8.33 -3.76 2.41
C TYR A 143 -7.34 -4.80 2.92
N GLU A 144 -6.93 -4.67 4.17
CA GLU A 144 -5.97 -5.57 4.77
C GLU A 144 -6.66 -6.59 5.65
N TYR A 145 -6.36 -7.84 5.37
CA TYR A 145 -6.73 -9.00 6.18
C TYR A 145 -5.49 -9.52 6.90
N GLN A 146 -5.53 -9.59 8.24
CA GLN A 146 -4.45 -10.13 9.05
C GLN A 146 -4.90 -11.36 9.84
N LEU A 147 -4.01 -12.31 9.99
CA LEU A 147 -4.20 -13.52 10.78
C LEU A 147 -3.02 -13.71 11.74
N GLY A 148 -3.29 -13.82 13.03
CA GLY A 148 -2.27 -14.15 14.05
C GLY A 148 -1.82 -15.60 13.89
N CYS A 149 -0.51 -15.82 13.72
CA CYS A 149 0.06 -17.14 13.51
C CYS A 149 0.80 -17.69 14.72
N TRP A 150 1.51 -16.85 15.46
CA TRP A 150 2.33 -17.23 16.58
C TRP A 150 2.36 -16.15 17.65
N GLY A 151 2.42 -16.52 18.93
CA GLY A 151 2.49 -15.57 20.04
C GLY A 151 1.14 -14.99 20.47
N TYR A 152 0.08 -15.17 19.67
CA TYR A 152 -1.26 -14.70 19.98
C TYR A 152 -2.12 -15.83 20.55
N LYS A 153 -2.83 -15.56 21.66
CA LYS A 153 -3.66 -16.56 22.36
C LYS A 153 -4.89 -17.03 21.58
N SER A 154 -5.26 -16.32 20.52
CA SER A 154 -6.31 -16.70 19.59
C SER A 154 -5.90 -16.31 18.18
N LEU A 155 -6.39 -17.02 17.16
CA LEU A 155 -6.33 -16.65 15.75
C LEU A 155 -7.20 -15.39 15.55
N ALA A 156 -6.75 -14.27 16.10
CA ALA A 156 -7.45 -13.00 15.92
C ALA A 156 -7.37 -12.61 14.44
N GLN A 157 -8.53 -12.58 13.80
CA GLN A 157 -8.69 -12.04 12.47
C GLN A 157 -8.88 -10.53 12.60
N ILE A 158 -8.04 -9.77 11.92
CA ILE A 158 -8.12 -8.32 11.90
C ILE A 158 -8.42 -7.89 10.46
N HIS A 159 -9.44 -7.05 10.33
CA HIS A 159 -9.88 -6.50 9.06
C HIS A 159 -9.78 -5.00 9.13
N GLN A 160 -9.03 -4.40 8.23
CA GLN A 160 -8.85 -2.95 8.26
C GLN A 160 -8.69 -2.34 6.87
N VAL A 161 -9.03 -1.06 6.77
CA VAL A 161 -8.77 -0.27 5.57
C VAL A 161 -7.40 0.36 5.69
N LYS A 162 -6.60 0.22 4.65
CA LYS A 162 -5.27 0.79 4.53
C LYS A 162 -5.25 1.86 3.45
N CYS A 163 -4.71 3.01 3.75
CA CYS A 163 -4.44 4.08 2.80
C CYS A 163 -2.94 4.32 2.75
N SER A 164 -2.38 4.48 1.55
CA SER A 164 -0.96 4.74 1.37
C SER A 164 -0.71 5.89 0.41
N VAL A 165 0.34 6.64 0.69
CA VAL A 165 0.93 7.61 -0.23
C VAL A 165 2.36 7.20 -0.48
N GLY A 166 2.72 6.98 -1.73
CA GLY A 166 4.04 6.49 -2.12
C GLY A 166 4.81 7.46 -3.01
N PHE A 167 6.12 7.26 -3.03
CA PHE A 167 7.04 7.90 -3.95
C PHE A 167 7.89 6.84 -4.64
N ASN A 168 7.90 6.88 -5.96
CA ASN A 168 8.52 5.89 -6.86
C ASN A 168 9.85 6.45 -7.42
N PHE A 169 10.90 5.61 -7.39
CA PHE A 169 12.23 5.94 -7.91
C PHE A 169 12.55 5.21 -9.21
#